data_5c189815bac1e8357da57c9973f75032
#
_entry.id   5c189815bac1e8357da57c9973f75032
#
_cell.length_a   1.000
_cell.length_b   1.000
_cell.length_c   1.000
_cell.angle_alpha   90.00
_cell.angle_beta   90.00
_cell.angle_gamma   90.00
#
_symmetry.space_group_name_H-M   'P 1'
#
loop_
_entity.id
_entity.type
_entity.pdbx_description
1 polymer ?
#
loop_
_entity_poly.entity_id
_entity_poly.type
_entity_poly.pdbx_seq_one_letter_code
_entity_poly.pdbx_strand_id
1 'polypeptide(L)'
;VILGIINLLSGHKAEYKKAAAMLCCVVIAAASAFSVKHILVTRKKLPAEKSMTITHYLMMGLNSETEGVYSSDDVNYSINIGDKKARQEANIKIIRERLEKMGFNGFAKLVIKKNLSNYNDGTFTWAREGGFYKTVYPSDSRVKTALRNFYFNKPEAFRFLAQTIWFFILLCICFSAFRKGSAYSGIISLVALSLFGESIFLLLFECRARYLFLYLPLFLILAAVGL
;
A
#
# COMPACT_ATOMS: atom_id res chain seq x y z
N VAL A 1 -5.20 -2.41 -17.22
CA VAL A 1 -4.56 -1.59 -18.25
C VAL A 1 -3.68 -2.46 -19.16
N ILE A 2 -2.66 -3.18 -18.65
CA ILE A 2 -1.75 -4.01 -19.46
C ILE A 2 -2.50 -5.10 -20.22
N LEU A 3 -3.41 -5.85 -19.58
CA LEU A 3 -4.26 -6.84 -20.24
C LEU A 3 -5.19 -6.21 -21.29
N GLY A 4 -5.72 -5.01 -21.01
CA GLY A 4 -6.48 -4.25 -21.99
C GLY A 4 -5.66 -3.87 -23.22
N ILE A 5 -4.39 -3.47 -23.03
CA ILE A 5 -3.46 -3.16 -24.11
C ILE A 5 -3.09 -4.42 -24.91
N ILE A 6 -2.83 -5.54 -24.25
CA ILE A 6 -2.53 -6.82 -24.91
C ILE A 6 -3.71 -7.31 -25.74
N ASN A 7 -4.94 -7.22 -25.20
CA ASN A 7 -6.15 -7.58 -25.95
C ASN A 7 -6.51 -6.60 -27.07
N LEU A 8 -6.15 -5.34 -26.92
CA LEU A 8 -6.18 -4.32 -27.96
C LEU A 8 -5.31 -4.70 -29.18
N LEU A 9 -4.11 -5.20 -28.91
CA LEU A 9 -3.16 -5.65 -29.93
C LEU A 9 -3.59 -6.97 -30.60
N SER A 10 -4.46 -7.76 -29.95
CA SER A 10 -4.98 -9.03 -30.49
C SER A 10 -6.25 -8.90 -31.37
N GLY A 11 -6.73 -7.69 -31.64
CA GLY A 11 -7.76 -7.43 -32.66
C GLY A 11 -9.22 -7.73 -32.26
N HIS A 12 -9.52 -8.02 -31.03
CA HIS A 12 -10.89 -8.30 -30.56
C HIS A 12 -11.69 -7.02 -30.27
N LYS A 13 -12.58 -6.62 -31.17
CA LYS A 13 -13.44 -5.42 -31.07
C LYS A 13 -14.26 -5.33 -29.76
N ALA A 14 -14.64 -6.45 -29.15
CA ALA A 14 -15.38 -6.47 -27.89
C ALA A 14 -14.54 -6.02 -26.67
N GLU A 15 -13.25 -6.25 -26.71
CA GLU A 15 -12.33 -5.89 -25.62
C GLU A 15 -11.99 -4.40 -25.62
N TYR A 16 -12.10 -3.71 -26.74
CA TYR A 16 -11.95 -2.25 -26.84
C TYR A 16 -12.90 -1.49 -25.91
N LYS A 17 -14.19 -1.91 -25.90
CA LYS A 17 -15.20 -1.26 -25.08
C LYS A 17 -14.89 -1.45 -23.60
N LYS A 18 -14.43 -2.63 -23.19
CA LYS A 18 -14.03 -2.91 -21.80
C LYS A 18 -12.78 -2.11 -21.40
N ALA A 19 -11.77 -2.08 -22.25
CA ALA A 19 -10.56 -1.29 -22.01
C ALA A 19 -10.86 0.22 -21.92
N ALA A 20 -11.72 0.73 -22.80
CA ALA A 20 -12.17 2.13 -22.76
C ALA A 20 -12.98 2.43 -21.49
N ALA A 21 -13.90 1.55 -21.09
CA ALA A 21 -14.65 1.70 -19.83
C ALA A 21 -13.72 1.71 -18.61
N MET A 22 -12.73 0.82 -18.55
CA MET A 22 -11.72 0.80 -17.47
C MET A 22 -10.91 2.10 -17.45
N LEU A 23 -10.46 2.59 -18.62
CA LEU A 23 -9.74 3.85 -18.71
C LEU A 23 -10.61 5.03 -18.23
N CYS A 24 -11.88 5.07 -18.64
CA CYS A 24 -12.83 6.07 -18.16
C CYS A 24 -12.99 6.02 -16.64
N CYS A 25 -13.12 4.83 -16.04
CA CYS A 25 -13.18 4.68 -14.57
C CYS A 25 -11.93 5.23 -13.88
N VAL A 26 -10.75 4.95 -14.41
CA VAL A 26 -9.47 5.48 -13.86
C VAL A 26 -9.43 7.01 -13.97
N VAL A 27 -9.82 7.56 -15.12
CA VAL A 27 -9.86 9.01 -15.34
C VAL A 27 -10.87 9.68 -14.40
N ILE A 28 -12.08 9.11 -14.24
CA ILE A 28 -13.11 9.62 -13.32
C ILE A 28 -12.60 9.58 -11.87
N ALA A 29 -11.98 8.48 -11.45
CA ALA A 29 -11.43 8.35 -10.11
C ALA A 29 -10.31 9.37 -9.85
N ALA A 30 -9.40 9.56 -10.80
CA ALA A 30 -8.34 10.56 -10.72
C ALA A 30 -8.90 11.99 -10.69
N ALA A 31 -9.87 12.32 -11.56
CA ALA A 31 -10.53 13.60 -11.59
C ALA A 31 -11.30 13.90 -10.29
N SER A 32 -11.98 12.89 -9.73
CA SER A 32 -12.69 12.99 -8.45
C SER A 32 -11.72 13.27 -7.30
N ALA A 33 -10.62 12.53 -7.21
CA ALA A 33 -9.59 12.73 -6.19
C ALA A 33 -8.96 14.14 -6.30
N PHE A 34 -8.67 14.59 -7.52
CA PHE A 34 -8.15 15.93 -7.77
C PHE A 34 -9.15 17.03 -7.39
N SER A 35 -10.43 16.85 -7.74
CA SER A 35 -11.51 17.77 -7.40
C SER A 35 -11.72 17.87 -5.89
N VAL A 36 -11.74 16.74 -5.18
CA VAL A 36 -11.84 16.72 -3.70
C VAL A 36 -10.65 17.44 -3.08
N LYS A 37 -9.43 17.16 -3.53
CA LYS A 37 -8.24 17.87 -3.07
C LYS A 37 -8.36 19.38 -3.31
N HIS A 38 -8.77 19.79 -4.50
CA HIS A 38 -8.94 21.21 -4.84
C HIS A 38 -9.97 21.88 -3.95
N ILE A 39 -11.14 21.26 -3.76
CA ILE A 39 -12.20 21.78 -2.89
C ILE A 39 -11.71 21.91 -1.44
N LEU A 40 -11.01 20.89 -0.91
CA LEU A 40 -10.48 20.90 0.46
C LEU A 40 -9.44 22.02 0.64
N VAL A 41 -8.51 22.17 -0.29
CA VAL A 41 -7.49 23.22 -0.24
C VAL A 41 -8.15 24.60 -0.30
N THR A 42 -9.09 24.81 -1.22
CA THR A 42 -9.74 26.12 -1.42
C THR A 42 -10.69 26.47 -0.28
N ARG A 43 -11.59 25.55 0.13
CA ARG A 43 -12.58 25.82 1.18
C ARG A 43 -12.00 25.86 2.59
N LYS A 44 -11.02 24.97 2.88
CA LYS A 44 -10.39 24.90 4.20
C LYS A 44 -9.20 25.83 4.33
N LYS A 45 -8.86 26.59 3.27
CA LYS A 45 -7.69 27.49 3.23
C LYS A 45 -6.41 26.76 3.70
N LEU A 46 -6.30 25.46 3.38
CA LEU A 46 -5.12 24.68 3.74
C LEU A 46 -3.92 25.22 2.96
N PRO A 47 -2.83 25.54 3.63
CA PRO A 47 -1.64 26.06 2.96
C PRO A 47 -1.06 24.98 2.04
N ALA A 48 -1.29 25.12 0.74
CA ALA A 48 -0.79 24.18 -0.29
C ALA A 48 0.74 24.03 -0.23
N GLU A 49 1.43 25.07 0.19
CA GLU A 49 2.88 25.10 0.39
C GLU A 49 3.36 24.10 1.45
N LYS A 50 2.54 23.82 2.48
CA LYS A 50 2.88 22.88 3.56
C LYS A 50 2.61 21.41 3.19
N SER A 51 1.96 21.15 2.05
CA SER A 51 1.68 19.76 1.65
C SER A 51 2.96 19.03 1.25
N MET A 52 3.16 17.82 1.79
CA MET A 52 4.23 16.95 1.33
C MET A 52 3.99 16.55 -0.12
N THR A 53 5.07 16.46 -0.89
CA THR A 53 5.05 16.09 -2.30
C THR A 53 5.33 14.59 -2.46
N ILE A 54 5.01 14.04 -3.61
CA ILE A 54 5.28 12.64 -3.93
C ILE A 54 6.77 12.30 -3.81
N THR A 55 7.65 13.27 -4.09
CA THR A 55 9.10 13.12 -3.96
C THR A 55 9.55 12.88 -2.51
N HIS A 56 8.81 13.42 -1.52
CA HIS A 56 9.08 13.17 -0.11
C HIS A 56 8.86 11.68 0.23
N TYR A 57 7.73 11.11 -0.16
CA TYR A 57 7.43 9.71 0.11
C TYR A 57 8.35 8.75 -0.64
N LEU A 58 8.77 9.13 -1.86
CA LEU A 58 9.76 8.38 -2.63
C LEU A 58 11.15 8.44 -1.95
N MET A 59 11.57 9.62 -1.51
CA MET A 59 12.81 9.81 -0.76
C MET A 59 12.85 8.94 0.49
N MET A 60 11.77 8.95 1.27
CA MET A 60 11.62 8.13 2.48
C MET A 60 11.58 6.63 2.14
N GLY A 61 10.87 6.24 1.08
CA GLY A 61 10.83 4.86 0.60
C GLY A 61 12.17 4.29 0.12
N LEU A 62 13.10 5.15 -0.27
CA LEU A 62 14.47 4.80 -0.67
C LEU A 62 15.50 4.97 0.46
N ASN A 63 15.06 5.20 1.68
CA ASN A 63 15.94 5.27 2.84
C ASN A 63 16.34 3.85 3.30
N SER A 64 17.57 3.42 3.00
CA SER A 64 18.07 2.09 3.37
C SER A 64 18.31 1.92 4.87
N GLU A 65 18.51 3.02 5.61
CA GLU A 65 18.75 2.99 7.06
C GLU A 65 17.45 2.67 7.82
N THR A 66 16.31 3.15 7.32
CA THR A 66 14.99 2.85 7.88
C THR A 66 14.26 1.73 7.13
N GLU A 67 14.93 1.06 6.19
CA GLU A 67 14.34 0.01 5.33
C GLU A 67 13.11 0.49 4.56
N GLY A 68 13.06 1.79 4.24
CA GLY A 68 11.94 2.42 3.53
C GLY A 68 10.68 2.64 4.36
N VAL A 69 10.76 2.46 5.68
CA VAL A 69 9.70 2.80 6.65
C VAL A 69 9.82 4.28 7.02
N TYR A 70 8.83 4.79 7.77
CA TYR A 70 8.81 6.17 8.27
C TYR A 70 10.14 6.61 8.89
N SER A 71 10.62 7.77 8.48
CA SER A 71 11.82 8.42 9.00
C SER A 71 11.48 9.82 9.47
N SER A 72 11.66 10.07 10.79
CA SER A 72 11.52 11.42 11.36
C SER A 72 12.51 12.42 10.74
N ASP A 73 13.71 11.97 10.42
CA ASP A 73 14.75 12.82 9.86
C ASP A 73 14.40 13.27 8.45
N ASP A 74 13.88 12.35 7.62
CA ASP A 74 13.38 12.68 6.28
C ASP A 74 12.19 13.64 6.33
N VAL A 75 11.30 13.47 7.31
CA VAL A 75 10.16 14.35 7.54
C VAL A 75 10.65 15.75 7.95
N ASN A 76 11.53 15.83 8.95
CA ASN A 76 12.09 17.09 9.42
C ASN A 76 12.88 17.80 8.32
N TYR A 77 13.69 17.07 7.55
CA TYR A 77 14.40 17.62 6.40
C TYR A 77 13.44 18.29 5.42
N SER A 78 12.36 17.59 5.03
CA SER A 78 11.39 18.13 4.07
C SER A 78 10.58 19.30 4.64
N ILE A 79 10.18 19.25 5.92
CA ILE A 79 9.38 20.31 6.56
C ILE A 79 10.16 21.61 6.68
N ASN A 80 11.45 21.52 6.98
CA ASN A 80 12.31 22.69 7.16
C ASN A 80 12.54 23.49 5.87
N ILE A 81 12.26 22.93 4.70
CA ILE A 81 12.30 23.63 3.43
C ILE A 81 10.92 24.24 3.15
N GLY A 82 10.76 25.53 3.40
CA GLY A 82 9.47 26.24 3.33
C GLY A 82 8.87 26.26 1.92
N ASP A 83 9.69 26.52 0.89
CA ASP A 83 9.24 26.56 -0.50
C ASP A 83 9.02 25.15 -1.06
N LYS A 84 7.87 24.95 -1.70
CA LYS A 84 7.47 23.64 -2.23
C LYS A 84 8.35 23.16 -3.38
N LYS A 85 8.78 24.07 -4.27
CA LYS A 85 9.62 23.72 -5.42
C LYS A 85 11.03 23.38 -4.96
N ALA A 86 11.61 24.21 -4.09
CA ALA A 86 12.91 23.94 -3.48
C ALA A 86 12.92 22.60 -2.71
N ARG A 87 11.82 22.29 -2.00
CA ARG A 87 11.64 21.00 -1.31
C ARG A 87 11.63 19.81 -2.27
N GLN A 88 10.95 19.93 -3.41
CA GLN A 88 10.96 18.87 -4.43
C GLN A 88 12.36 18.65 -5.00
N GLU A 89 13.07 19.72 -5.33
CA GLU A 89 14.43 19.65 -5.86
C GLU A 89 15.40 19.03 -4.84
N ALA A 90 15.31 19.46 -3.58
CA ALA A 90 16.10 18.88 -2.49
C ALA A 90 15.82 17.39 -2.27
N ASN A 91 14.54 16.98 -2.26
CA ASN A 91 14.18 15.58 -2.14
C ASN A 91 14.70 14.74 -3.33
N ILE A 92 14.63 15.25 -4.56
CA ILE A 92 15.18 14.59 -5.75
C ILE A 92 16.69 14.42 -5.63
N LYS A 93 17.41 15.42 -5.10
CA LYS A 93 18.84 15.34 -4.86
C LYS A 93 19.16 14.17 -3.91
N ILE A 94 18.47 14.08 -2.76
CA ILE A 94 18.67 12.99 -1.80
C ILE A 94 18.32 11.62 -2.42
N ILE A 95 17.26 11.53 -3.24
CA ILE A 95 16.90 10.31 -3.96
C ILE A 95 18.07 9.83 -4.83
N ARG A 96 18.68 10.72 -5.60
CA ARG A 96 19.82 10.39 -6.46
C ARG A 96 21.02 9.92 -5.63
N GLU A 97 21.39 10.67 -4.60
CA GLU A 97 22.49 10.32 -3.69
C GLU A 97 22.29 8.95 -3.05
N ARG A 98 21.06 8.63 -2.60
CA ARG A 98 20.73 7.32 -2.03
C ARG A 98 20.85 6.19 -3.06
N LEU A 99 20.33 6.39 -4.28
CA LEU A 99 20.42 5.39 -5.34
C LEU A 99 21.88 5.15 -5.77
N GLU A 100 22.65 6.20 -5.93
CA GLU A 100 24.09 6.11 -6.26
C GLU A 100 24.87 5.37 -5.17
N LYS A 101 24.68 5.76 -3.90
CA LYS A 101 25.34 5.13 -2.74
C LYS A 101 25.02 3.66 -2.60
N MET A 102 23.75 3.27 -2.79
CA MET A 102 23.33 1.88 -2.59
C MET A 102 23.63 0.98 -3.80
N GLY A 103 23.68 1.52 -5.02
CA GLY A 103 23.86 0.77 -6.25
C GLY A 103 22.80 -0.31 -6.45
N PHE A 104 22.99 -1.15 -7.46
CA PHE A 104 22.01 -2.20 -7.79
C PHE A 104 21.84 -3.23 -6.65
N ASN A 105 22.91 -3.70 -6.06
CA ASN A 105 22.85 -4.71 -4.99
C ASN A 105 22.20 -4.17 -3.72
N GLY A 106 22.48 -2.92 -3.35
CA GLY A 106 21.84 -2.26 -2.21
C GLY A 106 20.35 -2.06 -2.45
N PHE A 107 19.96 -1.64 -3.66
CA PHE A 107 18.57 -1.51 -4.04
C PHE A 107 17.83 -2.85 -3.99
N ALA A 108 18.40 -3.92 -4.53
CA ALA A 108 17.81 -5.26 -4.46
C ALA A 108 17.61 -5.72 -3.01
N LYS A 109 18.60 -5.50 -2.13
CA LYS A 109 18.45 -5.78 -0.69
C LYS A 109 17.34 -4.96 -0.04
N LEU A 110 17.23 -3.66 -0.37
CA LEU A 110 16.16 -2.80 0.14
C LEU A 110 14.79 -3.32 -0.31
N VAL A 111 14.62 -3.70 -1.57
CA VAL A 111 13.39 -4.28 -2.11
C VAL A 111 12.98 -5.53 -1.34
N ILE A 112 13.90 -6.45 -1.07
CA ILE A 112 13.64 -7.67 -0.27
C ILE A 112 13.17 -7.29 1.14
N LYS A 113 13.90 -6.40 1.81
CA LYS A 113 13.55 -5.95 3.17
C LYS A 113 12.17 -5.28 3.23
N LYS A 114 11.85 -4.43 2.25
CA LYS A 114 10.53 -3.80 2.14
C LYS A 114 9.41 -4.80 1.95
N ASN A 115 9.61 -5.82 1.10
CA ASN A 115 8.63 -6.90 0.96
C ASN A 115 8.42 -7.63 2.30
N LEU A 116 9.49 -7.98 3.00
CA LEU A 116 9.38 -8.61 4.30
C LEU A 116 8.65 -7.70 5.30
N SER A 117 8.98 -6.41 5.36
CA SER A 117 8.30 -5.45 6.25
C SER A 117 6.81 -5.31 5.96
N ASN A 118 6.41 -5.39 4.69
CA ASN A 118 5.01 -5.29 4.30
C ASN A 118 4.23 -6.58 4.57
N TYR A 119 4.77 -7.75 4.17
CA TYR A 119 4.02 -9.00 4.12
C TYR A 119 4.26 -9.93 5.33
N ASN A 120 5.22 -9.62 6.20
CA ASN A 120 5.55 -10.46 7.36
C ASN A 120 4.84 -10.00 8.66
N ASP A 121 3.73 -9.28 8.57
CA ASP A 121 2.96 -8.85 9.74
C ASP A 121 1.46 -8.99 9.49
N GLY A 122 0.91 -10.14 9.90
CA GLY A 122 -0.53 -10.42 9.82
C GLY A 122 -1.38 -9.55 10.75
N THR A 123 -0.76 -8.75 11.62
CA THR A 123 -1.48 -7.75 12.42
C THR A 123 -1.61 -6.41 11.72
N PHE A 124 -1.02 -6.25 10.53
CA PHE A 124 -0.98 -5.00 9.79
C PHE A 124 -0.50 -3.81 10.64
N THR A 125 0.55 -4.02 11.41
CA THR A 125 1.16 -3.06 12.34
C THR A 125 0.32 -2.78 13.61
N TRP A 126 -0.91 -3.28 13.72
CA TRP A 126 -1.78 -3.02 14.87
C TRP A 126 -1.18 -3.50 16.18
N ALA A 127 -0.44 -4.61 16.19
CA ALA A 127 0.22 -5.13 17.39
C ALA A 127 1.30 -4.18 17.95
N ARG A 128 1.85 -3.30 17.11
CA ARG A 128 2.87 -2.32 17.49
C ARG A 128 2.28 -0.93 17.73
N GLU A 129 1.38 -0.48 16.86
CA GLU A 129 0.88 0.90 16.81
C GLU A 129 -0.53 1.04 17.43
N GLY A 130 -1.24 -0.04 17.70
CA GLY A 130 -2.60 -0.04 18.27
C GLY A 130 -2.70 0.33 19.75
N GLY A 131 -1.60 0.73 20.40
CA GLY A 131 -1.58 1.08 21.82
C GLY A 131 -2.52 2.20 22.22
N PHE A 132 -2.90 3.09 21.30
CA PHE A 132 -3.87 4.15 21.56
C PHE A 132 -5.29 3.62 21.88
N TYR A 133 -5.64 2.40 21.51
CA TYR A 133 -6.89 1.77 21.89
C TYR A 133 -6.99 1.41 23.37
N LYS A 134 -5.89 1.48 24.15
CA LYS A 134 -5.94 1.28 25.60
C LYS A 134 -6.86 2.29 26.28
N THR A 135 -6.96 3.49 25.73
CA THR A 135 -7.78 4.59 26.26
C THR A 135 -9.20 4.61 25.70
N VAL A 136 -9.52 3.73 24.75
CA VAL A 136 -10.85 3.71 24.14
C VAL A 136 -11.87 3.09 25.09
N TYR A 137 -12.90 3.84 25.27
CA TYR A 137 -14.11 3.74 26.09
C TYR A 137 -14.51 2.34 26.55
N PRO A 138 -14.89 2.21 27.84
CA PRO A 138 -15.50 1.00 28.34
C PRO A 138 -16.73 0.66 27.48
N SER A 139 -16.86 -0.60 27.12
CA SER A 139 -18.00 -1.10 26.36
C SER A 139 -18.74 -2.14 27.21
N ASP A 140 -20.05 -2.01 27.33
CA ASP A 140 -20.91 -2.98 28.01
C ASP A 140 -21.05 -4.31 27.23
N SER A 141 -20.55 -4.35 26.00
CA SER A 141 -20.58 -5.55 25.17
C SER A 141 -19.52 -6.56 25.64
N ARG A 142 -19.98 -7.76 26.04
CA ARG A 142 -19.11 -8.88 26.42
C ARG A 142 -18.12 -9.27 25.33
N VAL A 143 -18.57 -9.24 24.04
CA VAL A 143 -17.74 -9.57 22.89
C VAL A 143 -16.61 -8.54 22.71
N LYS A 144 -16.92 -7.26 22.78
CA LYS A 144 -15.89 -6.20 22.68
C LYS A 144 -14.88 -6.29 23.81
N THR A 145 -15.34 -6.56 25.03
CA THR A 145 -14.48 -6.74 26.20
C THR A 145 -13.58 -7.96 26.04
N ALA A 146 -14.10 -9.09 25.56
CA ALA A 146 -13.32 -10.29 25.33
C ALA A 146 -12.24 -10.08 24.24
N LEU A 147 -12.60 -9.45 23.11
CA LEU A 147 -11.65 -9.12 22.03
C LEU A 147 -10.56 -8.15 22.51
N ARG A 148 -10.94 -7.13 23.26
CA ARG A 148 -9.98 -6.19 23.87
C ARG A 148 -9.01 -6.90 24.81
N ASN A 149 -9.53 -7.74 25.70
CA ASN A 149 -8.72 -8.52 26.63
C ASN A 149 -7.77 -9.48 25.89
N PHE A 150 -8.23 -10.11 24.81
CA PHE A 150 -7.38 -10.94 23.97
C PHE A 150 -6.25 -10.12 23.34
N TYR A 151 -6.57 -8.96 22.77
CA TYR A 151 -5.60 -8.08 22.13
C TYR A 151 -4.56 -7.52 23.10
N PHE A 152 -4.98 -7.03 24.29
CA PHE A 152 -4.07 -6.35 25.22
C PHE A 152 -3.42 -7.26 26.24
N ASN A 153 -4.11 -8.29 26.70
CA ASN A 153 -3.64 -9.15 27.79
C ASN A 153 -2.95 -10.42 27.30
N LYS A 154 -3.16 -10.78 26.01
CA LYS A 154 -2.52 -11.93 25.35
C LYS A 154 -1.92 -11.54 24.00
N PRO A 155 -1.02 -10.55 23.94
CA PRO A 155 -0.54 -9.99 22.68
C PRO A 155 0.19 -11.02 21.79
N GLU A 156 0.89 -11.98 22.40
CA GLU A 156 1.60 -13.02 21.64
C GLU A 156 0.61 -14.00 20.97
N ALA A 157 -0.44 -14.38 21.68
CA ALA A 157 -1.49 -15.25 21.12
C ALA A 157 -2.26 -14.51 20.00
N PHE A 158 -2.51 -13.21 20.17
CA PHE A 158 -3.11 -12.38 19.13
C PHE A 158 -2.23 -12.33 17.88
N ARG A 159 -0.93 -12.05 18.04
CA ARG A 159 0.03 -12.00 16.93
C ARG A 159 0.13 -13.35 16.23
N PHE A 160 0.24 -14.43 17.00
CA PHE A 160 0.33 -15.78 16.44
C PHE A 160 -0.91 -16.12 15.60
N LEU A 161 -2.10 -15.86 16.11
CA LEU A 161 -3.35 -16.10 15.40
C LEU A 161 -3.45 -15.25 14.11
N ALA A 162 -3.20 -13.96 14.22
CA ALA A 162 -3.24 -13.05 13.09
C ALA A 162 -2.23 -13.44 12.00
N GLN A 163 -1.01 -13.81 12.41
CA GLN A 163 0.04 -14.25 11.49
C GLN A 163 -0.32 -15.57 10.80
N THR A 164 -0.89 -16.52 11.53
CA THR A 164 -1.33 -17.80 10.97
C THR A 164 -2.42 -17.60 9.91
N ILE A 165 -3.42 -16.78 10.20
CA ILE A 165 -4.49 -16.45 9.24
C ILE A 165 -3.90 -15.76 8.02
N TRP A 166 -3.00 -14.81 8.21
CA TRP A 166 -2.37 -14.09 7.11
C TRP A 166 -1.54 -15.02 6.21
N PHE A 167 -0.72 -15.88 6.79
CA PHE A 167 0.02 -16.89 6.04
C PHE A 167 -0.89 -17.84 5.26
N PHE A 168 -2.00 -18.26 5.85
CA PHE A 168 -2.97 -19.10 5.16
C PHE A 168 -3.56 -18.37 3.95
N ILE A 169 -3.93 -17.09 4.07
CA ILE A 169 -4.40 -16.27 2.95
C ILE A 169 -3.33 -16.19 1.85
N LEU A 170 -2.08 -15.88 2.19
CA LEU A 170 -1.00 -15.80 1.21
C LEU A 170 -0.73 -17.15 0.52
N LEU A 171 -0.82 -18.26 1.26
CA LEU A 171 -0.69 -19.61 0.71
C LEU A 171 -1.81 -19.91 -0.29
N CYS A 172 -3.06 -19.61 0.03
CA CYS A 172 -4.18 -19.75 -0.89
C CYS A 172 -3.97 -18.90 -2.18
N ILE A 173 -3.46 -17.68 -2.05
CA ILE A 173 -3.12 -16.86 -3.22
C ILE A 173 -2.05 -17.53 -4.07
N CYS A 174 -1.02 -18.12 -3.48
CA CYS A 174 -0.03 -18.89 -4.23
C CYS A 174 -0.68 -20.07 -4.98
N PHE A 175 -1.60 -20.81 -4.35
CA PHE A 175 -2.32 -21.89 -5.02
C PHE A 175 -3.23 -21.39 -6.14
N SER A 176 -3.80 -20.19 -6.03
CA SER A 176 -4.60 -19.62 -7.11
C SER A 176 -3.83 -19.50 -8.42
N ALA A 177 -2.52 -19.30 -8.37
CA ALA A 177 -1.66 -19.19 -9.56
C ALA A 177 -1.55 -20.52 -10.35
N PHE A 178 -1.80 -21.66 -9.71
CA PHE A 178 -1.74 -22.99 -10.34
C PHE A 178 -3.11 -23.47 -10.86
N ARG A 179 -4.19 -22.75 -10.54
CA ARG A 179 -5.53 -23.09 -11.03
C ARG A 179 -5.65 -22.78 -12.53
N LYS A 180 -6.06 -23.78 -13.30
CA LYS A 180 -6.30 -23.66 -14.76
C LYS A 180 -7.79 -23.50 -15.03
N GLY A 181 -8.14 -22.79 -16.11
CA GLY A 181 -9.51 -22.69 -16.61
C GLY A 181 -10.19 -21.36 -16.39
N SER A 182 -11.52 -21.34 -16.48
CA SER A 182 -12.36 -20.12 -16.42
C SER A 182 -12.33 -19.39 -15.04
N ALA A 183 -11.65 -19.98 -14.03
CA ALA A 183 -11.41 -19.33 -12.75
C ALA A 183 -10.66 -17.98 -12.89
N TYR A 184 -9.86 -17.82 -13.93
CA TYR A 184 -9.26 -16.53 -14.29
C TYR A 184 -10.18 -15.70 -15.18
N SER A 185 -11.34 -15.34 -14.63
CA SER A 185 -12.18 -14.31 -15.25
C SER A 185 -11.40 -12.98 -15.33
N GLY A 186 -11.81 -12.08 -16.23
CA GLY A 186 -11.21 -10.74 -16.31
C GLY A 186 -11.21 -9.99 -14.98
N ILE A 187 -12.17 -10.27 -14.09
CA ILE A 187 -12.26 -9.69 -12.74
C ILE A 187 -11.11 -10.18 -11.87
N ILE A 188 -10.83 -11.49 -11.82
CA ILE A 188 -9.73 -12.05 -11.03
C ILE A 188 -8.37 -11.53 -11.50
N SER A 189 -8.17 -11.45 -12.82
CA SER A 189 -6.98 -10.84 -13.39
C SER A 189 -6.82 -9.37 -13.00
N LEU A 190 -7.93 -8.63 -12.92
CA LEU A 190 -7.91 -7.23 -12.48
C LEU A 190 -7.56 -7.10 -11.00
N VAL A 191 -8.10 -7.99 -10.15
CA VAL A 191 -7.76 -8.05 -8.72
C VAL A 191 -6.27 -8.35 -8.54
N ALA A 192 -5.75 -9.36 -9.21
CA ALA A 192 -4.33 -9.71 -9.16
C ALA A 192 -3.44 -8.55 -9.64
N LEU A 193 -3.82 -7.88 -10.74
CA LEU A 193 -3.10 -6.70 -11.25
C LEU A 193 -3.13 -5.53 -10.26
N SER A 194 -4.25 -5.33 -9.55
CA SER A 194 -4.38 -4.28 -8.54
C SER A 194 -3.44 -4.53 -7.35
N LEU A 195 -3.39 -5.77 -6.85
CA LEU A 195 -2.46 -6.16 -5.77
C LEU A 195 -1.00 -6.08 -6.21
N PHE A 196 -0.70 -6.45 -7.44
CA PHE A 196 0.64 -6.29 -8.01
C PHE A 196 1.04 -4.81 -8.12
N GLY A 197 0.14 -3.95 -8.59
CA GLY A 197 0.37 -2.51 -8.66
C GLY A 197 0.60 -1.88 -7.29
N GLU A 198 -0.17 -2.29 -6.28
CA GLU A 198 0.04 -1.89 -4.89
C GLU A 198 1.41 -2.34 -4.36
N SER A 199 1.79 -3.60 -4.61
CA SER A 199 3.10 -4.11 -4.23
C SER A 199 4.24 -3.27 -4.82
N ILE A 200 4.18 -2.93 -6.11
CA ILE A 200 5.16 -2.04 -6.75
C ILE A 200 5.16 -0.65 -6.09
N PHE A 201 3.98 -0.10 -5.81
CA PHE A 201 3.86 1.19 -5.13
C PHE A 201 4.58 1.16 -3.77
N LEU A 202 4.34 0.15 -2.94
CA LEU A 202 4.99 0.00 -1.64
C LEU A 202 6.50 -0.27 -1.73
N LEU A 203 6.99 -0.82 -2.85
CA LEU A 203 8.44 -0.97 -3.08
C LEU A 203 9.12 0.37 -3.35
N LEU A 204 8.45 1.31 -3.99
CA LEU A 204 9.02 2.61 -4.35
C LEU A 204 8.84 3.64 -3.22
N PHE A 205 7.66 3.70 -2.62
CA PHE A 205 7.30 4.69 -1.61
C PHE A 205 7.48 4.15 -0.18
N GLU A 206 7.14 4.97 0.82
CA GLU A 206 7.11 4.51 2.21
C GLU A 206 6.36 3.18 2.33
N CYS A 207 6.95 2.19 3.00
CA CYS A 207 6.35 0.89 3.21
C CYS A 207 5.89 0.69 4.65
N ARG A 208 4.68 0.14 4.82
CA ARG A 208 4.15 -0.33 6.10
C ARG A 208 3.05 -1.37 5.86
N ALA A 209 3.06 -2.44 6.63
CA ALA A 209 2.05 -3.49 6.56
C ALA A 209 0.60 -2.96 6.68
N ARG A 210 0.37 -1.87 7.41
CA ARG A 210 -0.97 -1.24 7.55
C ARG A 210 -1.57 -0.78 6.22
N TYR A 211 -0.77 -0.51 5.22
CA TYR A 211 -1.29 -0.11 3.90
C TYR A 211 -1.96 -1.28 3.18
N LEU A 212 -1.49 -2.52 3.40
CA LEU A 212 -2.12 -3.73 2.87
C LEU A 212 -3.54 -3.93 3.42
N PHE A 213 -3.83 -3.44 4.62
CA PHE A 213 -5.15 -3.61 5.24
C PHE A 213 -6.28 -3.02 4.38
N LEU A 214 -6.03 -1.92 3.68
CA LEU A 214 -6.99 -1.31 2.77
C LEU A 214 -7.36 -2.25 1.61
N TYR A 215 -6.42 -3.09 1.19
CA TYR A 215 -6.56 -4.03 0.08
C TYR A 215 -6.94 -5.45 0.54
N LEU A 216 -7.12 -5.67 1.85
CA LEU A 216 -7.46 -6.98 2.41
C LEU A 216 -8.65 -7.66 1.69
N PRO A 217 -9.74 -6.96 1.31
CA PRO A 217 -10.82 -7.58 0.53
C PRO A 217 -10.35 -8.19 -0.79
N LEU A 218 -9.39 -7.57 -1.48
CA LEU A 218 -8.83 -8.08 -2.74
C LEU A 218 -7.95 -9.32 -2.50
N PHE A 219 -7.17 -9.34 -1.41
CA PHE A 219 -6.43 -10.53 -0.98
C PHE A 219 -7.38 -11.69 -0.71
N LEU A 220 -8.49 -11.46 -0.01
CA LEU A 220 -9.49 -12.50 0.29
C LEU A 220 -10.16 -13.04 -0.97
N ILE A 221 -10.51 -12.17 -1.94
CA ILE A 221 -11.08 -12.59 -3.22
C ILE A 221 -10.09 -13.50 -3.95
N LEU A 222 -8.82 -13.11 -4.02
CA LEU A 222 -7.81 -13.90 -4.72
C LEU A 222 -7.49 -15.20 -3.98
N ALA A 223 -7.49 -15.20 -2.65
CA ALA A 223 -7.31 -16.40 -1.84
C ALA A 223 -8.46 -17.39 -2.03
N ALA A 224 -9.71 -16.91 -2.12
CA ALA A 224 -10.88 -17.77 -2.36
C ALA A 224 -10.81 -18.52 -3.71
N VAL A 225 -10.07 -18.00 -4.70
CA VAL A 225 -9.82 -18.71 -5.96
C VAL A 225 -8.82 -19.85 -5.76
N GLY A 226 -7.95 -19.79 -4.76
CA GLY A 226 -6.95 -20.80 -4.45
C GLY A 226 -7.46 -21.95 -3.58
N LEU A 227 -8.62 -21.78 -2.94
CA LEU A 227 -9.32 -22.82 -2.18
C LEU A 227 -10.06 -23.80 -3.09
#